data_9e0960c3d046bded14b19d7c6cabbdf0
#
_entry.id   9e0960c3d046bded14b19d7c6cabbdf0
#
_cell.length_a   1.000
_cell.length_b   1.000
_cell.length_c   1.000
_cell.angle_alpha   90.00
_cell.angle_beta   90.00
_cell.angle_gamma   90.00
#
_symmetry.space_group_name_H-M   'P 1'
#
loop_
_entity.id
_entity.type
_entity.pdbx_description
1 polymer ?
#
loop_
_entity_poly.entity_id
_entity_poly.type
_entity_poly.pdbx_seq_one_letter_code
_entity_poly.pdbx_strand_id
1 'polypeptide(L)'
;MTATTYAQPRPVLRQMLNKVPEVTLYFWVIKVLCTTVGETASDYLSENVGLGLTKTTYITSGLLAVTLVFQFRARRYVAPIYWLGIVLISIVGTQITDNLTDNHGVSLVTTTTIFSILLAIVFAVWWTSERTLSIHTIYTTRREAFYWLAVLFTFALGTAAGDLTAERLNVGYAWSVAIFAGAIAVVALAHYAFGLNAVLAFWLAYILTRPLGASIGDELSQSRHDGALGLGTTVTSAIFMAAIVIVVAYLAVTKRDVSVEKTAAKAPHAEVLLVAHETAATPALVDAVQVRAERGPASFHLLVPNIAEHAELTDAEREHRHADGERMLALALPLIQDAAGGAATGSVSFRHDPMDAIEEALHDGDFHEIILSTLPHRVSHWLHADLPQRVAHLGLPLTTVVAKEPAAVESG
;
A
#
# COMPACT_ATOMS: atom_id res chain seq x y z
N MET A 1 1.94 44.00 16.95
CA MET A 1 2.67 42.79 16.58
C MET A 1 1.73 41.60 16.83
N THR A 2 0.98 41.19 15.84
CA THR A 2 0.06 40.05 15.88
C THR A 2 0.88 38.80 15.59
N ALA A 3 1.09 37.94 16.60
CA ALA A 3 1.72 36.64 16.44
C ALA A 3 0.81 35.76 15.56
N THR A 4 1.25 35.53 14.33
CA THR A 4 0.59 34.56 13.45
C THR A 4 0.92 33.17 14.02
N THR A 5 -0.05 32.56 14.68
CA THR A 5 0.03 31.18 15.14
C THR A 5 0.10 30.29 13.90
N TYR A 6 1.29 29.81 13.56
CA TYR A 6 1.46 28.77 12.55
C TYR A 6 0.76 27.50 13.05
N ALA A 7 -0.26 27.08 12.34
CA ALA A 7 -0.89 25.80 12.62
C ALA A 7 0.18 24.70 12.49
N GLN A 8 0.37 23.94 13.54
CA GLN A 8 1.27 22.79 13.54
C GLN A 8 0.90 21.87 12.37
N PRO A 9 1.85 21.44 11.56
CA PRO A 9 1.58 20.48 10.50
C PRO A 9 1.12 19.19 11.14
N ARG A 10 0.05 18.71 10.63
CA ARG A 10 -0.63 17.57 11.20
C ARG A 10 0.07 16.30 10.72
N PRO A 11 0.53 15.41 11.61
CA PRO A 11 0.98 14.07 11.25
C PRO A 11 -0.10 13.27 10.50
N VAL A 12 -1.29 13.85 10.42
CA VAL A 12 -2.48 13.36 9.73
C VAL A 12 -2.30 13.21 8.21
N LEU A 13 -1.44 14.01 7.57
CA LEU A 13 -1.32 13.97 6.11
C LEU A 13 -0.60 12.70 5.62
N ARG A 14 0.51 12.34 6.28
CA ARG A 14 1.24 11.11 5.99
C ARG A 14 0.35 9.87 6.16
N GLN A 15 -0.51 9.88 7.18
CA GLN A 15 -1.49 8.82 7.45
C GLN A 15 -2.66 8.83 6.45
N MET A 16 -3.03 9.99 5.93
CA MET A 16 -4.11 10.10 4.94
C MET A 16 -3.72 9.57 3.56
N LEU A 17 -2.44 9.46 3.25
CA LEU A 17 -1.95 8.94 1.97
C LEU A 17 -1.86 7.41 1.98
N ASN A 18 -1.57 6.77 3.10
CA ASN A 18 -1.56 5.32 3.18
C ASN A 18 -2.99 4.77 3.23
N LYS A 19 -3.31 3.82 2.32
CA LYS A 19 -4.64 3.21 2.18
C LYS A 19 -4.78 1.87 2.89
N VAL A 20 -3.74 1.42 3.58
CA VAL A 20 -3.72 0.18 4.38
C VAL A 20 -3.41 0.49 5.85
N PRO A 21 -3.87 -0.35 6.79
CA PRO A 21 -3.60 -0.13 8.22
C PRO A 21 -2.12 -0.33 8.55
N GLU A 22 -1.70 0.24 9.68
CA GLU A 22 -0.40 -0.05 10.27
C GLU A 22 -0.31 -1.51 10.74
N VAL A 23 0.88 -2.10 10.59
CA VAL A 23 1.16 -3.50 10.99
C VAL A 23 1.31 -3.59 12.49
N THR A 24 0.20 -3.56 13.21
CA THR A 24 0.11 -3.71 14.65
C THR A 24 -0.33 -5.12 15.05
N LEU A 25 -0.33 -5.43 16.34
CA LEU A 25 -0.93 -6.67 16.83
C LEU A 25 -2.42 -6.81 16.40
N TYR A 26 -3.16 -5.70 16.40
CA TYR A 26 -4.55 -5.70 15.93
C TYR A 26 -4.68 -6.12 14.46
N PHE A 27 -3.75 -5.65 13.61
CA PHE A 27 -3.69 -6.06 12.22
C PHE A 27 -3.62 -7.60 12.08
N TRP A 28 -2.67 -8.22 12.78
CA TRP A 28 -2.49 -9.68 12.73
C TRP A 28 -3.67 -10.45 13.29
N VAL A 29 -4.25 -9.98 14.41
CA VAL A 29 -5.43 -10.60 15.00
C VAL A 29 -6.61 -10.58 14.02
N ILE A 30 -6.97 -9.40 13.47
CA ILE A 30 -8.07 -9.30 12.52
C ILE A 30 -7.77 -10.09 11.25
N LYS A 31 -6.51 -10.07 10.79
CA LYS A 31 -6.10 -10.82 9.61
C LYS A 31 -6.37 -12.32 9.76
N VAL A 32 -5.99 -12.91 10.90
CA VAL A 32 -6.28 -14.33 11.19
C VAL A 32 -7.79 -14.56 11.29
N LEU A 33 -8.54 -13.71 12.00
CA LEU A 33 -10.00 -13.81 12.06
C LEU A 33 -10.65 -13.78 10.67
N CYS A 34 -10.21 -12.85 9.79
CA CYS A 34 -10.71 -12.75 8.42
C CYS A 34 -10.38 -14.00 7.57
N THR A 35 -9.21 -14.62 7.79
CA THR A 35 -8.84 -15.85 7.06
C THR A 35 -9.68 -17.03 7.52
N THR A 36 -9.95 -17.14 8.81
CA THR A 36 -10.84 -18.17 9.38
C THR A 36 -12.29 -18.02 8.88
N VAL A 37 -12.83 -16.78 8.91
CA VAL A 37 -14.18 -16.51 8.37
C VAL A 37 -14.25 -16.78 6.87
N GLY A 38 -13.19 -16.49 6.14
CA GLY A 38 -13.14 -16.74 4.68
C GLY A 38 -13.41 -18.21 4.34
N GLU A 39 -12.83 -19.12 5.12
CA GLU A 39 -13.04 -20.56 5.00
C GLU A 39 -14.49 -20.93 5.36
N THR A 40 -14.83 -20.74 6.62
CA THR A 40 -16.11 -21.19 7.15
C THR A 40 -17.33 -20.51 6.52
N ALA A 41 -17.21 -19.25 6.06
CA ALA A 41 -18.28 -18.55 5.37
C ALA A 41 -18.41 -18.99 3.89
N SER A 42 -17.32 -19.40 3.25
CA SER A 42 -17.39 -20.04 1.91
C SER A 42 -18.24 -21.30 1.99
N ASP A 43 -17.94 -22.18 2.92
CA ASP A 43 -18.66 -23.44 3.13
C ASP A 43 -20.12 -23.18 3.53
N TYR A 44 -20.34 -22.25 4.46
CA TYR A 44 -21.70 -21.89 4.88
C TYR A 44 -22.57 -21.42 3.70
N LEU A 45 -22.04 -20.56 2.84
CA LEU A 45 -22.79 -20.02 1.70
C LEU A 45 -23.00 -21.05 0.59
N SER A 46 -22.01 -21.91 0.33
CA SER A 46 -22.07 -22.91 -0.73
C SER A 46 -22.95 -24.10 -0.35
N GLU A 47 -22.83 -24.60 0.88
CA GLU A 47 -23.46 -25.81 1.35
C GLU A 47 -24.74 -25.58 2.16
N ASN A 48 -24.66 -24.79 3.26
CA ASN A 48 -25.79 -24.60 4.17
C ASN A 48 -26.89 -23.72 3.58
N VAL A 49 -26.54 -22.66 2.86
CA VAL A 49 -27.52 -21.82 2.14
C VAL A 49 -27.98 -22.51 0.85
N GLY A 50 -27.20 -23.47 0.36
CA GLY A 50 -27.54 -24.27 -0.82
C GLY A 50 -27.43 -23.52 -2.15
N LEU A 51 -26.66 -22.43 -2.20
CA LEU A 51 -26.44 -21.69 -3.45
C LEU A 51 -25.54 -22.46 -4.42
N GLY A 52 -24.74 -23.38 -3.92
CA GLY A 52 -23.68 -24.07 -4.63
C GLY A 52 -22.46 -23.17 -4.87
N LEU A 53 -21.31 -23.80 -4.96
CA LEU A 53 -20.00 -23.14 -4.99
C LEU A 53 -19.86 -22.10 -6.12
N THR A 54 -20.24 -22.45 -7.34
CA THR A 54 -20.09 -21.55 -8.52
C THR A 54 -20.94 -20.27 -8.39
N LYS A 55 -22.22 -20.38 -7.97
CA LYS A 55 -23.09 -19.20 -7.84
C LYS A 55 -22.61 -18.30 -6.70
N THR A 56 -22.20 -18.91 -5.59
CA THR A 56 -21.65 -18.17 -4.45
C THR A 56 -20.42 -17.39 -4.88
N THR A 57 -19.53 -18.00 -5.67
CA THR A 57 -18.33 -17.31 -6.22
C THR A 57 -18.68 -16.08 -7.04
N TYR A 58 -19.69 -16.14 -7.92
CA TYR A 58 -20.11 -14.97 -8.70
C TYR A 58 -20.69 -13.87 -7.82
N ILE A 59 -21.51 -14.20 -6.84
CA ILE A 59 -22.12 -13.23 -5.93
C ILE A 59 -21.05 -12.53 -5.09
N THR A 60 -20.18 -13.30 -4.45
CA THR A 60 -19.11 -12.76 -3.57
C THR A 60 -18.05 -12.01 -4.36
N SER A 61 -17.71 -12.44 -5.58
CA SER A 61 -16.84 -11.68 -6.50
C SER A 61 -17.46 -10.35 -6.91
N GLY A 62 -18.77 -10.31 -7.15
CA GLY A 62 -19.49 -9.05 -7.42
C GLY A 62 -19.46 -8.11 -6.24
N LEU A 63 -19.69 -8.61 -5.02
CA LEU A 63 -19.57 -7.81 -3.78
C LEU A 63 -18.14 -7.32 -3.54
N LEU A 64 -17.15 -8.16 -3.79
CA LEU A 64 -15.73 -7.80 -3.72
C LEU A 64 -15.42 -6.67 -4.71
N ALA A 65 -15.83 -6.81 -5.97
CA ALA A 65 -15.60 -5.78 -6.98
C ALA A 65 -16.20 -4.42 -6.58
N VAL A 66 -17.43 -4.40 -6.05
CA VAL A 66 -18.06 -3.18 -5.54
C VAL A 66 -17.27 -2.60 -4.36
N THR A 67 -16.86 -3.44 -3.41
CA THR A 67 -16.06 -3.01 -2.25
C THR A 67 -14.72 -2.43 -2.68
N LEU A 68 -14.03 -3.07 -3.64
CA LEU A 68 -12.77 -2.56 -4.19
C LEU A 68 -12.95 -1.24 -4.91
N VAL A 69 -14.06 -1.03 -5.63
CA VAL A 69 -14.36 0.29 -6.23
C VAL A 69 -14.44 1.39 -5.16
N PHE A 70 -15.07 1.13 -4.02
CA PHE A 70 -15.08 2.09 -2.90
C PHE A 70 -13.68 2.25 -2.29
N GLN A 71 -12.94 1.18 -2.14
CA GLN A 71 -11.56 1.20 -1.62
C GLN A 71 -10.63 2.01 -2.53
N PHE A 72 -10.67 1.81 -3.84
CA PHE A 72 -9.87 2.58 -4.81
C PHE A 72 -10.24 4.07 -4.86
N ARG A 73 -11.51 4.40 -4.61
CA ARG A 73 -11.97 5.79 -4.52
C ARG A 73 -11.63 6.45 -3.19
N ALA A 74 -11.41 5.69 -2.14
CA ALA A 74 -11.00 6.23 -0.86
C ALA A 74 -9.60 6.87 -0.98
N ARG A 75 -9.45 8.09 -0.44
CA ARG A 75 -8.16 8.83 -0.43
C ARG A 75 -7.34 8.58 0.83
N ARG A 76 -7.83 7.76 1.73
CA ARG A 76 -7.21 7.41 3.01
C ARG A 76 -7.67 6.04 3.44
N TYR A 77 -6.97 5.45 4.39
CA TYR A 77 -7.42 4.23 5.04
C TYR A 77 -8.78 4.43 5.74
N VAL A 78 -9.72 3.54 5.42
CA VAL A 78 -11.05 3.47 6.04
C VAL A 78 -11.25 2.04 6.54
N ALA A 79 -11.09 1.83 7.84
CA ALA A 79 -11.07 0.51 8.45
C ALA A 79 -12.23 -0.40 8.01
N PRO A 80 -13.51 0.01 8.04
CA PRO A 80 -14.62 -0.85 7.61
C PRO A 80 -14.51 -1.31 6.14
N ILE A 81 -14.12 -0.41 5.22
CA ILE A 81 -14.02 -0.74 3.79
C ILE A 81 -12.86 -1.70 3.54
N TYR A 82 -11.71 -1.41 4.13
CA TYR A 82 -10.51 -2.24 4.00
C TYR A 82 -10.75 -3.66 4.53
N TRP A 83 -11.25 -3.80 5.77
CA TRP A 83 -11.46 -5.10 6.39
C TRP A 83 -12.61 -5.88 5.75
N LEU A 84 -13.65 -5.21 5.26
CA LEU A 84 -14.68 -5.85 4.42
C LEU A 84 -14.06 -6.39 3.13
N GLY A 85 -13.16 -5.63 2.49
CA GLY A 85 -12.40 -6.11 1.33
C GLY A 85 -11.58 -7.36 1.66
N ILE A 86 -10.89 -7.39 2.82
CA ILE A 86 -10.12 -8.56 3.26
C ILE A 86 -11.01 -9.77 3.53
N VAL A 87 -12.17 -9.61 4.16
CA VAL A 87 -13.13 -10.73 4.37
C VAL A 87 -13.63 -11.25 3.03
N LEU A 88 -14.08 -10.37 2.13
CA LEU A 88 -14.63 -10.80 0.85
C LEU A 88 -13.56 -11.45 -0.04
N ILE A 89 -12.33 -10.93 -0.07
CA ILE A 89 -11.24 -11.54 -0.84
C ILE A 89 -10.80 -12.87 -0.24
N SER A 90 -10.97 -13.05 1.08
CA SER A 90 -10.75 -14.33 1.75
C SER A 90 -11.76 -15.36 1.23
N ILE A 91 -13.05 -15.04 1.25
CA ILE A 91 -14.12 -15.92 0.74
C ILE A 91 -13.90 -16.24 -0.74
N VAL A 92 -13.65 -15.23 -1.57
CA VAL A 92 -13.43 -15.40 -3.01
C VAL A 92 -12.19 -16.25 -3.29
N GLY A 93 -11.10 -16.04 -2.54
CA GLY A 93 -9.87 -16.84 -2.67
C GLY A 93 -10.09 -18.32 -2.40
N THR A 94 -10.82 -18.66 -1.31
CA THR A 94 -11.28 -20.01 -1.01
C THR A 94 -12.08 -20.57 -2.18
N GLN A 95 -13.15 -19.89 -2.57
CA GLN A 95 -14.06 -20.35 -3.62
C GLN A 95 -13.40 -20.55 -4.99
N ILE A 96 -12.37 -19.77 -5.34
CA ILE A 96 -11.58 -19.99 -6.57
C ILE A 96 -10.84 -21.32 -6.48
N THR A 97 -10.23 -21.60 -5.34
CA THR A 97 -9.49 -22.85 -5.11
C THR A 97 -10.44 -24.04 -5.17
N ASP A 98 -11.54 -24.00 -4.40
CA ASP A 98 -12.52 -25.07 -4.31
C ASP A 98 -13.22 -25.35 -5.66
N ASN A 99 -13.52 -24.30 -6.44
CA ASN A 99 -14.03 -24.51 -7.79
C ASN A 99 -13.03 -25.26 -8.69
N LEU A 100 -11.73 -25.01 -8.54
CA LEU A 100 -10.70 -25.71 -9.31
C LEU A 100 -10.54 -27.16 -8.83
N THR A 101 -10.57 -27.39 -7.52
CA THR A 101 -10.36 -28.73 -6.94
C THR A 101 -11.62 -29.58 -7.03
N ASP A 102 -12.75 -29.11 -6.53
CA ASP A 102 -13.95 -29.91 -6.33
C ASP A 102 -14.82 -29.98 -7.59
N ASN A 103 -15.02 -28.84 -8.29
CA ASN A 103 -15.84 -28.82 -9.49
C ASN A 103 -15.08 -29.25 -10.76
N HIS A 104 -13.76 -28.96 -10.83
CA HIS A 104 -12.96 -29.26 -12.04
C HIS A 104 -11.95 -30.39 -11.83
N GLY A 105 -11.83 -30.94 -10.61
CA GLY A 105 -10.95 -32.06 -10.29
C GLY A 105 -9.46 -31.77 -10.45
N VAL A 106 -9.05 -30.48 -10.36
CA VAL A 106 -7.64 -30.11 -10.38
C VAL A 106 -6.99 -30.51 -9.06
N SER A 107 -5.85 -31.21 -9.11
CA SER A 107 -5.20 -31.65 -7.88
C SER A 107 -4.73 -30.48 -7.01
N LEU A 108 -4.80 -30.62 -5.68
CA LEU A 108 -4.30 -29.62 -4.71
C LEU A 108 -2.81 -29.28 -4.95
N VAL A 109 -1.99 -30.26 -5.35
CA VAL A 109 -0.58 -30.01 -5.72
C VAL A 109 -0.47 -29.07 -6.92
N THR A 110 -1.30 -29.31 -7.96
CA THR A 110 -1.32 -28.47 -9.15
C THR A 110 -1.81 -27.07 -8.83
N THR A 111 -2.89 -26.94 -8.08
CA THR A 111 -3.50 -25.65 -7.67
C THR A 111 -2.54 -24.85 -6.81
N THR A 112 -1.90 -25.46 -5.82
CA THR A 112 -0.84 -24.82 -4.99
C THR A 112 0.32 -24.33 -5.85
N THR A 113 0.77 -25.16 -6.81
CA THR A 113 1.89 -24.78 -7.70
C THR A 113 1.52 -23.59 -8.58
N ILE A 114 0.32 -23.61 -9.19
CA ILE A 114 -0.15 -22.53 -10.07
C ILE A 114 -0.23 -21.21 -9.28
N PHE A 115 -0.87 -21.20 -8.11
CA PHE A 115 -1.01 -19.99 -7.31
C PHE A 115 0.32 -19.50 -6.75
N SER A 116 1.26 -20.38 -6.42
CA SER A 116 2.63 -20.01 -6.04
C SER A 116 3.35 -19.28 -7.18
N ILE A 117 3.24 -19.77 -8.41
CA ILE A 117 3.85 -19.15 -9.59
C ILE A 117 3.17 -17.79 -9.87
N LEU A 118 1.84 -17.72 -9.84
CA LEU A 118 1.11 -16.47 -10.07
C LEU A 118 1.47 -15.41 -9.03
N LEU A 119 1.54 -15.78 -7.75
CA LEU A 119 1.95 -14.87 -6.69
C LEU A 119 3.40 -14.38 -6.89
N ALA A 120 4.31 -15.28 -7.25
CA ALA A 120 5.70 -14.92 -7.56
C ALA A 120 5.79 -13.94 -8.75
N ILE A 121 4.98 -14.16 -9.80
CA ILE A 121 4.88 -13.25 -10.95
C ILE A 121 4.37 -11.88 -10.50
N VAL A 122 3.32 -11.83 -9.69
CA VAL A 122 2.78 -10.55 -9.16
C VAL A 122 3.85 -9.78 -8.39
N PHE A 123 4.57 -10.44 -7.49
CA PHE A 123 5.65 -9.78 -6.75
C PHE A 123 6.80 -9.34 -7.65
N ALA A 124 7.18 -10.13 -8.65
CA ALA A 124 8.23 -9.77 -9.60
C ALA A 124 7.83 -8.55 -10.43
N VAL A 125 6.60 -8.53 -10.98
CA VAL A 125 6.08 -7.40 -11.75
C VAL A 125 5.91 -6.16 -10.86
N TRP A 126 5.42 -6.33 -9.64
CA TRP A 126 5.33 -5.23 -8.68
C TRP A 126 6.72 -4.65 -8.36
N TRP A 127 7.69 -5.49 -8.03
CA TRP A 127 9.06 -5.05 -7.75
C TRP A 127 9.71 -4.34 -8.95
N THR A 128 9.60 -4.88 -10.17
CA THR A 128 10.19 -4.24 -11.35
C THR A 128 9.53 -2.89 -11.66
N SER A 129 8.22 -2.77 -11.40
CA SER A 129 7.43 -1.57 -11.66
C SER A 129 7.62 -0.48 -10.61
N GLU A 130 7.65 -0.85 -9.32
CA GLU A 130 7.54 0.09 -8.21
C GLU A 130 8.80 0.15 -7.34
N ARG A 131 9.75 -0.75 -7.53
CA ARG A 131 11.01 -0.90 -6.78
C ARG A 131 10.84 -1.04 -5.27
N THR A 132 9.60 -1.27 -4.82
CA THR A 132 9.26 -1.53 -3.41
C THR A 132 8.11 -2.51 -3.33
N LEU A 133 8.12 -3.36 -2.28
CA LEU A 133 7.01 -4.23 -1.89
C LEU A 133 6.48 -3.85 -0.50
N SER A 134 6.85 -2.66 -0.01
CA SER A 134 6.44 -2.19 1.31
C SER A 134 4.97 -1.81 1.32
N ILE A 135 4.22 -2.35 2.29
CA ILE A 135 2.80 -2.00 2.48
C ILE A 135 2.60 -0.60 3.04
N HIS A 136 3.64 -0.02 3.67
CA HIS A 136 3.59 1.35 4.15
C HIS A 136 3.62 2.39 3.03
N THR A 137 3.78 1.95 1.78
CA THR A 137 3.83 2.79 0.58
C THR A 137 2.62 2.63 -0.33
N ILE A 138 1.49 2.09 0.16
CA ILE A 138 0.26 1.87 -0.63
C ILE A 138 -0.59 3.15 -0.63
N TYR A 139 -0.17 4.14 -1.39
CA TYR A 139 -0.87 5.41 -1.56
C TYR A 139 -1.19 5.73 -3.04
N THR A 140 -0.57 5.07 -4.02
CA THR A 140 -0.92 5.19 -5.43
C THR A 140 -1.90 4.10 -5.86
N THR A 141 -2.78 4.41 -6.83
CA THR A 141 -3.72 3.44 -7.40
C THR A 141 -3.02 2.21 -7.95
N ARG A 142 -1.84 2.38 -8.53
CA ARG A 142 -1.05 1.29 -9.12
C ARG A 142 -0.51 0.34 -8.06
N ARG A 143 0.08 0.87 -6.97
CA ARG A 143 0.53 0.06 -5.82
C ARG A 143 -0.63 -0.65 -5.14
N GLU A 144 -1.76 0.04 -5.01
CA GLU A 144 -2.98 -0.53 -4.44
C GLU A 144 -3.50 -1.70 -5.30
N ALA A 145 -3.45 -1.60 -6.64
CA ALA A 145 -3.82 -2.68 -7.52
C ALA A 145 -2.91 -3.92 -7.36
N PHE A 146 -1.58 -3.72 -7.31
CA PHE A 146 -0.65 -4.82 -7.03
C PHE A 146 -0.87 -5.44 -5.65
N TYR A 147 -1.13 -4.60 -4.64
CA TYR A 147 -1.43 -5.06 -3.29
C TYR A 147 -2.65 -5.98 -3.26
N TRP A 148 -3.80 -5.54 -3.81
CA TRP A 148 -5.02 -6.34 -3.82
C TRP A 148 -4.88 -7.61 -4.66
N LEU A 149 -4.11 -7.57 -5.75
CA LEU A 149 -3.82 -8.75 -6.58
C LEU A 149 -2.93 -9.74 -5.82
N ALA A 150 -1.88 -9.27 -5.14
CA ALA A 150 -1.04 -10.12 -4.29
C ALA A 150 -1.86 -10.73 -3.15
N VAL A 151 -2.75 -9.96 -2.52
CA VAL A 151 -3.65 -10.45 -1.49
C VAL A 151 -4.55 -11.57 -2.03
N LEU A 152 -5.18 -11.38 -3.20
CA LEU A 152 -6.04 -12.41 -3.82
C LEU A 152 -5.29 -13.72 -4.04
N PHE A 153 -4.12 -13.67 -4.68
CA PHE A 153 -3.35 -14.90 -4.91
C PHE A 153 -2.78 -15.50 -3.63
N THR A 154 -2.46 -14.69 -2.62
CA THR A 154 -2.08 -15.19 -1.29
C THR A 154 -3.22 -15.97 -0.65
N PHE A 155 -4.46 -15.52 -0.80
CA PHE A 155 -5.61 -16.20 -0.23
C PHE A 155 -5.91 -17.51 -0.96
N ALA A 156 -5.93 -17.51 -2.29
CA ALA A 156 -6.12 -18.72 -3.07
C ALA A 156 -5.00 -19.76 -2.83
N LEU A 157 -3.74 -19.31 -2.81
CA LEU A 157 -2.61 -20.17 -2.48
C LEU A 157 -2.74 -20.78 -1.07
N GLY A 158 -3.16 -19.95 -0.10
CA GLY A 158 -3.21 -20.38 1.29
C GLY A 158 -4.30 -21.42 1.56
N THR A 159 -5.45 -21.35 0.88
CA THR A 159 -6.46 -22.42 0.88
C THR A 159 -5.84 -23.71 0.32
N ALA A 160 -5.35 -23.67 -0.92
CA ALA A 160 -4.76 -24.84 -1.55
C ALA A 160 -3.63 -25.50 -0.73
N ALA A 161 -2.79 -24.68 -0.07
CA ALA A 161 -1.70 -25.18 0.77
C ALA A 161 -2.19 -25.74 2.11
N GLY A 162 -3.25 -25.15 2.68
CA GLY A 162 -3.91 -25.64 3.89
C GLY A 162 -4.50 -27.03 3.68
N ASP A 163 -5.34 -27.18 2.65
CA ASP A 163 -5.99 -28.43 2.28
C ASP A 163 -4.98 -29.49 1.85
N LEU A 164 -3.96 -29.09 1.09
CA LEU A 164 -2.86 -29.98 0.72
C LEU A 164 -2.19 -30.57 1.98
N THR A 165 -1.96 -29.74 3.01
CA THR A 165 -1.31 -30.15 4.24
C THR A 165 -2.24 -31.00 5.12
N ALA A 166 -3.46 -30.53 5.36
CA ALA A 166 -4.40 -31.17 6.26
C ALA A 166 -4.93 -32.49 5.70
N GLU A 167 -5.37 -32.48 4.45
CA GLU A 167 -6.13 -33.57 3.83
C GLU A 167 -5.22 -34.46 2.98
N ARG A 168 -4.53 -33.89 1.98
CA ARG A 168 -3.75 -34.69 1.03
C ARG A 168 -2.54 -35.38 1.67
N LEU A 169 -1.82 -34.66 2.56
CA LEU A 169 -0.72 -35.20 3.33
C LEU A 169 -1.17 -35.95 4.60
N ASN A 170 -2.48 -35.94 4.88
CA ASN A 170 -3.10 -36.62 6.00
C ASN A 170 -2.54 -36.22 7.38
N VAL A 171 -2.15 -34.94 7.51
CA VAL A 171 -1.60 -34.38 8.75
C VAL A 171 -2.70 -34.08 9.76
N GLY A 172 -3.90 -33.77 9.27
CA GLY A 172 -5.05 -33.34 10.06
C GLY A 172 -5.04 -31.87 10.40
N TYR A 173 -6.20 -31.32 10.76
CA TYR A 173 -6.42 -29.88 10.93
C TYR A 173 -5.64 -29.32 12.12
N ALA A 174 -5.69 -29.98 13.30
CA ALA A 174 -4.99 -29.52 14.51
C ALA A 174 -3.47 -29.42 14.33
N TRP A 175 -2.85 -30.40 13.69
CA TRP A 175 -1.41 -30.37 13.40
C TRP A 175 -1.07 -29.35 12.31
N SER A 176 -1.96 -29.14 11.34
CA SER A 176 -1.78 -28.07 10.34
C SER A 176 -1.76 -26.70 10.99
N VAL A 177 -2.64 -26.42 11.96
CA VAL A 177 -2.58 -25.21 12.80
C VAL A 177 -1.22 -25.06 13.47
N ALA A 178 -0.72 -26.14 14.11
CA ALA A 178 0.58 -26.10 14.80
C ALA A 178 1.76 -25.84 13.83
N ILE A 179 1.74 -26.46 12.65
CA ILE A 179 2.78 -26.27 11.62
C ILE A 179 2.80 -24.83 11.12
N PHE A 180 1.65 -24.26 10.73
CA PHE A 180 1.60 -22.91 10.20
C PHE A 180 1.86 -21.85 11.28
N ALA A 181 1.37 -22.04 12.50
CA ALA A 181 1.71 -21.17 13.63
C ALA A 181 3.22 -21.22 13.96
N GLY A 182 3.80 -22.42 13.96
CA GLY A 182 5.25 -22.60 14.12
C GLY A 182 6.05 -21.92 13.02
N ALA A 183 5.63 -22.03 11.76
CA ALA A 183 6.29 -21.37 10.65
C ALA A 183 6.24 -19.83 10.79
N ILE A 184 5.12 -19.25 11.21
CA ILE A 184 5.00 -17.82 11.51
C ILE A 184 5.93 -17.43 12.66
N ALA A 185 6.00 -18.23 13.72
CA ALA A 185 6.90 -18.00 14.84
C ALA A 185 8.38 -18.02 14.41
N VAL A 186 8.77 -18.91 13.50
CA VAL A 186 10.10 -18.94 12.91
C VAL A 186 10.40 -17.67 12.11
N VAL A 187 9.45 -17.19 11.29
CA VAL A 187 9.61 -15.92 10.55
C VAL A 187 9.76 -14.74 11.53
N ALA A 188 8.95 -14.69 12.57
CA ALA A 188 9.06 -13.66 13.60
C ALA A 188 10.42 -13.71 14.32
N LEU A 189 10.88 -14.90 14.70
CA LEU A 189 12.20 -15.09 15.31
C LEU A 189 13.31 -14.66 14.35
N ALA A 190 13.22 -15.04 13.07
CA ALA A 190 14.19 -14.64 12.06
C ALA A 190 14.25 -13.11 11.90
N HIS A 191 13.12 -12.44 11.99
CA HIS A 191 13.07 -10.98 11.92
C HIS A 191 13.68 -10.32 13.17
N TYR A 192 13.23 -10.70 14.38
CA TYR A 192 13.61 -10.01 15.60
C TYR A 192 15.00 -10.40 16.11
N ALA A 193 15.42 -11.66 15.95
CA ALA A 193 16.68 -12.15 16.46
C ALA A 193 17.82 -12.18 15.42
N PHE A 194 17.49 -12.35 14.13
CA PHE A 194 18.49 -12.52 13.07
C PHE A 194 18.46 -11.42 12.01
N GLY A 195 17.62 -10.38 12.17
CA GLY A 195 17.60 -9.22 11.30
C GLY A 195 17.03 -9.48 9.89
N LEU A 196 16.13 -10.46 9.74
CA LEU A 196 15.43 -10.67 8.47
C LEU A 196 14.74 -9.37 8.03
N ASN A 197 14.88 -9.03 6.74
CA ASN A 197 14.28 -7.83 6.17
C ASN A 197 12.78 -7.73 6.49
N ALA A 198 12.32 -6.57 7.00
CA ALA A 198 10.95 -6.36 7.48
C ALA A 198 9.88 -6.59 6.41
N VAL A 199 10.14 -6.19 5.16
CA VAL A 199 9.20 -6.39 4.05
C VAL A 199 9.06 -7.87 3.71
N LEU A 200 10.18 -8.60 3.68
CA LEU A 200 10.19 -10.04 3.45
C LEU A 200 9.49 -10.78 4.60
N ALA A 201 9.81 -10.45 5.85
CA ALA A 201 9.18 -11.04 7.03
C ALA A 201 7.66 -10.80 7.03
N PHE A 202 7.23 -9.58 6.67
CA PHE A 202 5.81 -9.25 6.55
C PHE A 202 5.12 -10.16 5.52
N TRP A 203 5.63 -10.26 4.30
CA TRP A 203 4.97 -11.05 3.26
C TRP A 203 4.99 -12.55 3.56
N LEU A 204 6.07 -13.08 4.12
CA LEU A 204 6.12 -14.48 4.56
C LEU A 204 5.06 -14.76 5.63
N ALA A 205 5.00 -13.94 6.68
CA ALA A 205 3.98 -14.06 7.72
C ALA A 205 2.56 -13.88 7.13
N TYR A 206 2.37 -12.90 6.23
CA TYR A 206 1.09 -12.63 5.58
C TYR A 206 0.58 -13.82 4.77
N ILE A 207 1.46 -14.47 4.01
CA ILE A 207 1.14 -15.70 3.24
C ILE A 207 0.75 -16.83 4.20
N LEU A 208 1.56 -17.06 5.26
CA LEU A 208 1.36 -18.15 6.22
C LEU A 208 0.11 -17.98 7.10
N THR A 209 -0.36 -16.74 7.33
CA THR A 209 -1.61 -16.53 8.09
C THR A 209 -2.84 -17.08 7.36
N ARG A 210 -2.79 -17.25 6.04
CA ARG A 210 -3.97 -17.76 5.31
C ARG A 210 -4.18 -19.26 5.53
N PRO A 211 -3.20 -20.16 5.30
CA PRO A 211 -3.38 -21.58 5.64
C PRO A 211 -3.58 -21.80 7.15
N LEU A 212 -2.97 -20.95 8.00
CA LEU A 212 -3.24 -21.01 9.45
C LEU A 212 -4.73 -20.77 9.74
N GLY A 213 -5.32 -19.71 9.17
CA GLY A 213 -6.72 -19.38 9.40
C GLY A 213 -7.69 -20.39 8.79
N ALA A 214 -7.38 -20.96 7.63
CA ALA A 214 -8.13 -22.07 7.04
C ALA A 214 -8.12 -23.26 7.99
N SER A 215 -6.95 -23.76 8.38
CA SER A 215 -6.84 -24.88 9.31
C SER A 215 -7.53 -24.63 10.66
N ILE A 216 -7.56 -23.39 11.18
CA ILE A 216 -8.34 -23.03 12.38
C ILE A 216 -9.84 -23.13 12.08
N GLY A 217 -10.28 -22.67 10.92
CA GLY A 217 -11.66 -22.74 10.47
C GLY A 217 -12.15 -24.16 10.41
N ASP A 218 -11.39 -25.02 9.73
CA ASP A 218 -11.71 -26.43 9.56
C ASP A 218 -11.68 -27.21 10.87
N GLU A 219 -10.64 -27.00 11.69
CA GLU A 219 -10.55 -27.61 13.03
C GLU A 219 -11.78 -27.30 13.89
N LEU A 220 -12.34 -26.09 13.76
CA LEU A 220 -13.53 -25.72 14.54
C LEU A 220 -14.83 -26.17 13.87
N SER A 221 -14.93 -26.12 12.54
CA SER A 221 -16.20 -26.28 11.82
C SER A 221 -16.47 -27.69 11.31
N GLN A 222 -15.42 -28.40 10.88
CA GLN A 222 -15.55 -29.74 10.30
C GLN A 222 -16.04 -30.78 11.31
N SER A 223 -16.49 -31.94 10.80
CA SER A 223 -17.12 -32.96 11.64
C SER A 223 -16.10 -33.64 12.58
N ARG A 224 -16.59 -34.15 13.71
CA ARG A 224 -15.77 -34.93 14.64
C ARG A 224 -15.26 -36.23 14.03
N HIS A 225 -15.94 -36.74 13.00
CA HIS A 225 -15.49 -37.92 12.27
C HIS A 225 -14.23 -37.67 11.48
N ASP A 226 -14.02 -36.42 11.06
CA ASP A 226 -12.82 -35.95 10.32
C ASP A 226 -11.73 -35.42 11.27
N GLY A 227 -11.90 -35.63 12.58
CA GLY A 227 -10.92 -35.26 13.61
C GLY A 227 -11.00 -33.80 14.08
N ALA A 228 -12.06 -33.06 13.72
CA ALA A 228 -12.30 -31.68 14.09
C ALA A 228 -13.23 -31.54 15.31
N LEU A 229 -13.45 -30.29 15.79
CA LEU A 229 -14.27 -30.03 16.98
C LEU A 229 -15.79 -30.10 16.75
N GLY A 230 -16.24 -29.96 15.50
CA GLY A 230 -17.64 -30.14 15.12
C GLY A 230 -18.59 -29.04 15.57
N LEU A 231 -18.13 -27.77 15.65
CA LEU A 231 -19.00 -26.64 15.95
C LEU A 231 -19.91 -26.26 14.77
N GLY A 232 -19.55 -26.67 13.56
CA GLY A 232 -20.23 -26.33 12.31
C GLY A 232 -19.88 -24.97 11.78
N THR A 233 -20.03 -24.81 10.46
CA THR A 233 -19.67 -23.59 9.73
C THR A 233 -20.48 -22.37 10.16
N THR A 234 -21.76 -22.52 10.47
CA THR A 234 -22.66 -21.44 10.91
C THR A 234 -22.20 -20.79 12.21
N VAL A 235 -21.94 -21.63 13.25
CA VAL A 235 -21.56 -21.11 14.57
C VAL A 235 -20.16 -20.49 14.52
N THR A 236 -19.23 -21.16 13.85
CA THR A 236 -17.86 -20.68 13.71
C THR A 236 -17.83 -19.35 12.95
N SER A 237 -18.49 -19.25 11.79
CA SER A 237 -18.59 -18.01 11.02
C SER A 237 -19.21 -16.87 11.82
N ALA A 238 -20.30 -17.13 12.56
CA ALA A 238 -20.99 -16.10 13.35
C ALA A 238 -20.10 -15.55 14.47
N ILE A 239 -19.38 -16.40 15.21
CA ILE A 239 -18.49 -16.00 16.30
C ILE A 239 -17.35 -15.13 15.75
N PHE A 240 -16.66 -15.60 14.71
CA PHE A 240 -15.52 -14.89 14.15
C PHE A 240 -15.93 -13.60 13.45
N MET A 241 -17.06 -13.59 12.73
CA MET A 241 -17.60 -12.38 12.13
C MET A 241 -17.97 -11.34 13.20
N ALA A 242 -18.60 -11.75 14.31
CA ALA A 242 -18.89 -10.84 15.43
C ALA A 242 -17.59 -10.29 16.02
N ALA A 243 -16.56 -11.11 16.20
CA ALA A 243 -15.27 -10.68 16.69
C ALA A 243 -14.63 -9.64 15.74
N ILE A 244 -14.65 -9.88 14.42
CA ILE A 244 -14.15 -8.93 13.41
C ILE A 244 -14.90 -7.59 13.52
N VAL A 245 -16.23 -7.63 13.53
CA VAL A 245 -17.06 -6.40 13.62
C VAL A 245 -16.73 -5.60 14.86
N ILE A 246 -16.60 -6.27 16.02
CA ILE A 246 -16.25 -5.62 17.29
C ILE A 246 -14.87 -4.96 17.21
N VAL A 247 -13.85 -5.69 16.74
CA VAL A 247 -12.49 -5.14 16.66
C VAL A 247 -12.40 -4.02 15.62
N VAL A 248 -13.02 -4.17 14.46
CA VAL A 248 -13.05 -3.13 13.41
C VAL A 248 -13.79 -1.89 13.91
N ALA A 249 -14.93 -2.04 14.60
CA ALA A 249 -15.64 -0.92 15.21
C ALA A 249 -14.79 -0.21 16.27
N TYR A 250 -14.09 -0.97 17.11
CA TYR A 250 -13.14 -0.44 18.07
C TYR A 250 -12.01 0.36 17.39
N LEU A 251 -11.41 -0.16 16.32
CA LEU A 251 -10.36 0.54 15.58
C LEU A 251 -10.90 1.77 14.85
N ALA A 252 -12.08 1.69 14.25
CA ALA A 252 -12.71 2.83 13.58
C ALA A 252 -12.94 4.01 14.53
N VAL A 253 -13.25 3.73 15.81
CA VAL A 253 -13.45 4.75 16.86
C VAL A 253 -12.11 5.20 17.44
N THR A 254 -11.23 4.27 17.83
CA THR A 254 -10.00 4.58 18.57
C THR A 254 -8.83 4.97 17.68
N LYS A 255 -8.87 4.63 16.38
CA LYS A 255 -7.80 4.85 15.39
C LYS A 255 -6.42 4.32 15.84
N ARG A 256 -6.40 3.23 16.61
CA ARG A 256 -5.15 2.62 17.12
C ARG A 256 -4.34 1.87 16.06
N ASP A 257 -4.93 1.61 14.92
CA ASP A 257 -4.31 1.06 13.71
C ASP A 257 -3.80 2.15 12.77
N VAL A 258 -3.85 3.40 13.21
CA VAL A 258 -3.30 4.56 12.52
C VAL A 258 -2.21 5.13 13.42
N SER A 259 -0.95 5.17 12.95
CA SER A 259 0.17 5.67 13.75
C SER A 259 -0.05 7.13 14.12
N VAL A 260 -0.21 7.41 15.40
CA VAL A 260 -0.06 8.76 15.94
C VAL A 260 1.43 8.92 16.26
N GLU A 261 2.20 9.44 15.32
CA GLU A 261 3.58 9.80 15.60
C GLU A 261 3.58 10.87 16.71
N LYS A 262 4.10 10.52 17.88
CA LYS A 262 4.33 11.48 18.95
C LYS A 262 5.37 12.46 18.47
N THR A 263 4.90 13.55 17.88
CA THR A 263 5.78 14.67 17.52
C THR A 263 6.32 15.25 18.84
N ALA A 264 7.56 14.90 19.15
CA ALA A 264 8.31 15.68 20.13
C ALA A 264 8.31 17.12 19.62
N ALA A 265 7.88 18.05 20.47
CA ALA A 265 7.84 19.47 20.14
C ALA A 265 9.27 19.95 19.83
N LYS A 266 9.63 19.90 18.56
CA LYS A 266 10.84 20.51 18.03
C LYS A 266 10.48 21.95 17.64
N ALA A 267 11.37 22.89 17.91
CA ALA A 267 11.20 24.30 17.53
C ALA A 267 10.69 24.43 16.09
N PRO A 268 9.93 25.47 15.74
CA PRO A 268 9.23 25.60 14.48
C PRO A 268 10.23 25.77 13.32
N HIS A 269 10.76 24.66 12.85
CA HIS A 269 11.60 24.57 11.68
C HIS A 269 10.75 23.92 10.59
N ALA A 270 10.46 24.64 9.52
CA ALA A 270 9.60 24.13 8.46
C ALA A 270 10.41 23.27 7.49
N GLU A 271 9.92 22.09 7.11
CA GLU A 271 10.45 21.33 6.00
C GLU A 271 9.62 21.62 4.75
N VAL A 272 10.27 22.11 3.69
CA VAL A 272 9.64 22.56 2.46
C VAL A 272 10.01 21.63 1.32
N LEU A 273 9.01 21.05 0.66
CA LEU A 273 9.18 20.24 -0.53
C LEU A 273 9.19 21.15 -1.76
N LEU A 274 10.31 21.21 -2.44
CA LEU A 274 10.44 21.86 -3.75
C LEU A 274 10.20 20.80 -4.83
N VAL A 275 9.28 21.05 -5.75
CA VAL A 275 9.00 20.16 -6.87
C VAL A 275 9.30 20.87 -8.16
N ALA A 276 10.33 20.43 -8.87
CA ALA A 276 10.75 21.03 -10.14
C ALA A 276 11.47 20.01 -11.01
N HIS A 277 11.35 20.14 -12.32
CA HIS A 277 12.12 19.38 -13.30
C HIS A 277 12.99 20.32 -14.14
N GLU A 278 12.61 20.69 -15.33
CA GLU A 278 13.35 21.63 -16.18
C GLU A 278 13.48 23.04 -15.56
N THR A 279 12.64 23.33 -14.58
CA THR A 279 12.64 24.63 -13.88
C THR A 279 13.45 24.62 -12.57
N ALA A 280 14.13 23.51 -12.26
CA ALA A 280 14.82 23.31 -10.98
C ALA A 280 15.94 24.34 -10.70
N ALA A 281 16.64 24.78 -11.75
CA ALA A 281 17.73 25.76 -11.66
C ALA A 281 17.32 27.16 -12.14
N THR A 282 16.03 27.49 -12.19
CA THR A 282 15.56 28.79 -12.68
C THR A 282 15.60 29.85 -11.59
N PRO A 283 15.87 31.15 -11.95
CA PRO A 283 15.85 32.26 -10.99
C PRO A 283 14.52 32.34 -10.22
N ALA A 284 13.40 32.04 -10.89
CA ALA A 284 12.07 32.08 -10.25
C ALA A 284 11.91 31.10 -9.07
N LEU A 285 12.48 29.90 -9.17
CA LEU A 285 12.49 28.95 -8.05
C LEU A 285 13.46 29.40 -6.97
N VAL A 286 14.64 29.86 -7.33
CA VAL A 286 15.67 30.35 -6.41
C VAL A 286 15.13 31.54 -5.60
N ASP A 287 14.48 32.53 -6.25
CA ASP A 287 13.83 33.66 -5.59
C ASP A 287 12.73 33.20 -4.62
N ALA A 288 11.92 32.21 -5.01
CA ALA A 288 10.87 31.67 -4.15
C ALA A 288 11.43 30.98 -2.90
N VAL A 289 12.56 30.28 -3.03
CA VAL A 289 13.28 29.66 -1.90
C VAL A 289 13.81 30.75 -0.97
N GLN A 290 14.44 31.79 -1.50
CA GLN A 290 14.96 32.91 -0.72
C GLN A 290 13.83 33.62 0.04
N VAL A 291 12.75 33.99 -0.64
CA VAL A 291 11.56 34.61 -0.03
C VAL A 291 10.98 33.75 1.08
N ARG A 292 10.99 32.41 0.87
CA ARG A 292 10.51 31.49 1.90
C ARG A 292 11.46 31.42 3.09
N ALA A 293 12.78 31.37 2.87
CA ALA A 293 13.79 31.35 3.93
C ALA A 293 13.74 32.58 4.80
N GLU A 294 13.47 33.77 4.22
CA GLU A 294 13.30 35.05 4.95
C GLU A 294 12.08 35.04 5.90
N ARG A 295 11.08 34.20 5.68
CA ARG A 295 9.88 34.09 6.55
C ARG A 295 10.12 33.32 7.85
N GLY A 296 11.26 32.60 7.98
CA GLY A 296 11.62 31.86 9.16
C GLY A 296 12.39 30.58 8.85
N PRO A 297 12.95 29.93 9.88
CA PRO A 297 13.80 28.74 9.71
C PRO A 297 13.13 27.66 8.90
N ALA A 298 13.78 27.22 7.82
CA ALA A 298 13.28 26.17 6.94
C ALA A 298 14.42 25.31 6.40
N SER A 299 14.18 24.02 6.22
CA SER A 299 14.98 23.11 5.38
C SER A 299 14.25 22.86 4.08
N PHE A 300 15.00 22.67 3.02
CA PHE A 300 14.45 22.48 1.68
C PHE A 300 14.86 21.11 1.13
N HIS A 301 13.90 20.43 0.51
CA HIS A 301 14.16 19.20 -0.23
C HIS A 301 13.69 19.34 -1.67
N LEU A 302 14.62 19.27 -2.63
CA LEU A 302 14.29 19.31 -4.05
C LEU A 302 13.96 17.92 -4.57
N LEU A 303 12.71 17.72 -4.97
CA LEU A 303 12.24 16.55 -5.69
C LEU A 303 12.26 16.84 -7.19
N VAL A 304 13.00 16.04 -7.94
CA VAL A 304 13.00 16.05 -9.41
C VAL A 304 12.20 14.85 -9.89
N PRO A 305 10.94 15.03 -10.36
CA PRO A 305 10.12 13.93 -10.91
C PRO A 305 10.70 13.43 -12.23
N ASN A 306 10.65 12.11 -12.45
CA ASN A 306 11.03 11.51 -13.72
C ASN A 306 9.83 11.50 -14.67
N ILE A 307 9.74 12.50 -15.55
CA ILE A 307 8.58 12.68 -16.43
C ILE A 307 8.74 11.86 -17.70
N ALA A 308 7.80 10.96 -17.96
CA ALA A 308 7.70 10.23 -19.22
C ALA A 308 6.43 10.65 -19.99
N GLU A 309 6.59 11.02 -21.25
CA GLU A 309 5.45 11.35 -22.12
C GLU A 309 4.64 10.10 -22.54
N HIS A 310 5.24 8.90 -22.43
CA HIS A 310 4.62 7.64 -22.81
C HIS A 310 4.82 6.58 -21.73
N ALA A 311 3.80 5.76 -21.53
CA ALA A 311 3.77 4.72 -20.49
C ALA A 311 4.73 3.54 -20.73
N GLU A 312 5.23 3.38 -21.95
CA GLU A 312 6.10 2.27 -22.39
C GLU A 312 7.51 2.77 -22.69
N LEU A 313 8.31 2.98 -21.64
CA LEU A 313 9.75 3.23 -21.81
C LEU A 313 10.53 1.92 -21.67
N THR A 314 11.56 1.76 -22.48
CA THR A 314 12.58 0.72 -22.29
C THR A 314 13.41 0.99 -21.04
N ASP A 315 14.03 -0.04 -20.46
CA ASP A 315 14.87 0.11 -19.26
C ASP A 315 16.04 1.09 -19.49
N ALA A 316 16.61 1.11 -20.68
CA ALA A 316 17.66 2.05 -21.07
C ALA A 316 17.18 3.51 -21.10
N GLU A 317 15.97 3.78 -21.59
CA GLU A 317 15.39 5.12 -21.57
C GLU A 317 15.05 5.61 -20.15
N ARG A 318 14.64 4.68 -19.27
CA ARG A 318 14.41 4.99 -17.84
C ARG A 318 15.70 5.39 -17.14
N GLU A 319 16.78 4.65 -17.38
CA GLU A 319 18.10 4.92 -16.80
C GLU A 319 18.69 6.23 -17.33
N HIS A 320 18.52 6.51 -18.61
CA HIS A 320 18.95 7.77 -19.21
C HIS A 320 18.24 8.99 -18.59
N ARG A 321 16.92 8.93 -18.44
CA ARG A 321 16.12 10.01 -17.82
C ARG A 321 16.41 10.19 -16.34
N HIS A 322 16.68 9.11 -15.61
CA HIS A 322 17.10 9.21 -14.22
C HIS A 322 18.45 9.93 -14.11
N ALA A 323 19.41 9.62 -15.00
CA ALA A 323 20.68 10.32 -15.07
C ALA A 323 20.53 11.79 -15.45
N ASP A 324 19.56 12.16 -16.30
CA ASP A 324 19.26 13.57 -16.60
C ASP A 324 18.65 14.28 -15.40
N GLY A 325 17.76 13.61 -14.65
CA GLY A 325 17.25 14.13 -13.38
C GLY A 325 18.34 14.36 -12.35
N GLU A 326 19.30 13.44 -12.22
CA GLU A 326 20.46 13.60 -11.33
C GLU A 326 21.37 14.77 -11.73
N ARG A 327 21.60 14.97 -13.04
CA ARG A 327 22.33 16.13 -13.53
C ARG A 327 21.61 17.44 -13.18
N MET A 328 20.30 17.47 -13.36
CA MET A 328 19.46 18.63 -13.02
C MET A 328 19.51 18.91 -11.51
N LEU A 329 19.41 17.87 -10.69
CA LEU A 329 19.54 17.97 -9.24
C LEU A 329 20.92 18.52 -8.84
N ALA A 330 21.99 18.01 -9.43
CA ALA A 330 23.35 18.43 -9.15
C ALA A 330 23.60 19.92 -9.52
N LEU A 331 22.95 20.42 -10.57
CA LEU A 331 23.01 21.83 -10.97
C LEU A 331 22.16 22.73 -10.06
N ALA A 332 20.97 22.30 -9.67
CA ALA A 332 20.02 23.12 -8.93
C ALA A 332 20.33 23.17 -7.42
N LEU A 333 20.81 22.08 -6.85
CA LEU A 333 20.98 21.94 -5.39
C LEU A 333 21.90 23.01 -4.78
N PRO A 334 23.07 23.35 -5.38
CA PRO A 334 23.92 24.43 -4.85
C PRO A 334 23.23 25.79 -4.87
N LEU A 335 22.46 26.11 -5.92
CA LEU A 335 21.70 27.36 -6.03
C LEU A 335 20.61 27.46 -4.95
N ILE A 336 19.95 26.36 -4.67
CA ILE A 336 18.93 26.28 -3.63
C ILE A 336 19.57 26.40 -2.25
N GLN A 337 20.72 25.76 -2.01
CA GLN A 337 21.46 25.88 -0.75
C GLN A 337 21.91 27.30 -0.48
N ASP A 338 22.41 28.00 -1.50
CA ASP A 338 22.81 29.38 -1.40
C ASP A 338 21.62 30.33 -1.11
N ALA A 339 20.51 30.13 -1.82
CA ALA A 339 19.28 30.90 -1.61
C ALA A 339 18.62 30.61 -0.26
N ALA A 340 18.72 29.39 0.23
CA ALA A 340 18.19 28.98 1.53
C ALA A 340 19.03 29.51 2.71
N GLY A 341 20.28 29.88 2.46
CA GLY A 341 21.22 30.23 3.52
C GLY A 341 21.48 29.08 4.50
N GLY A 342 21.27 27.82 4.08
CA GLY A 342 21.32 26.65 4.92
C GLY A 342 21.29 25.33 4.16
N ALA A 343 21.09 24.22 4.89
CA ALA A 343 21.09 22.91 4.29
C ALA A 343 19.86 22.68 3.39
N ALA A 344 20.11 22.25 2.14
CA ALA A 344 19.09 21.70 1.26
C ALA A 344 19.53 20.31 0.80
N THR A 345 18.56 19.41 0.65
CA THR A 345 18.74 18.06 0.14
C THR A 345 17.93 17.87 -1.13
N GLY A 346 18.11 16.77 -1.84
CA GLY A 346 17.28 16.49 -3.00
C GLY A 346 17.31 15.02 -3.40
N SER A 347 16.31 14.65 -4.19
CA SER A 347 16.15 13.29 -4.73
C SER A 347 15.54 13.33 -6.12
N VAL A 348 15.86 12.32 -6.92
CA VAL A 348 15.23 12.08 -8.22
C VAL A 348 14.25 10.92 -8.05
N SER A 349 12.99 11.12 -8.46
CA SER A 349 11.99 10.06 -8.39
C SER A 349 12.11 9.11 -9.56
N PHE A 350 11.82 7.83 -9.31
CA PHE A 350 11.62 6.83 -10.37
C PHE A 350 10.19 6.82 -10.92
N ARG A 351 9.29 7.66 -10.38
CA ARG A 351 7.88 7.74 -10.78
C ARG A 351 7.70 8.51 -12.08
N HIS A 352 6.79 8.01 -12.92
CA HIS A 352 6.44 8.64 -14.19
C HIS A 352 5.36 9.72 -14.03
N ASP A 353 4.45 9.58 -13.05
CA ASP A 353 3.50 10.63 -12.70
C ASP A 353 4.11 11.53 -11.62
N PRO A 354 4.22 12.85 -11.88
CA PRO A 354 4.70 13.81 -10.89
C PRO A 354 3.91 13.79 -9.59
N MET A 355 2.62 13.47 -9.63
CA MET A 355 1.78 13.35 -8.43
C MET A 355 2.20 12.17 -7.57
N ASP A 356 2.47 11.01 -8.18
CA ASP A 356 2.97 9.83 -7.49
C ASP A 356 4.33 10.10 -6.82
N ALA A 357 5.20 10.88 -7.49
CA ALA A 357 6.48 11.30 -6.93
C ALA A 357 6.32 12.21 -5.71
N ILE A 358 5.39 13.17 -5.78
CA ILE A 358 5.08 14.08 -4.67
C ILE A 358 4.48 13.29 -3.50
N GLU A 359 3.53 12.40 -3.74
CA GLU A 359 2.92 11.57 -2.72
C GLU A 359 3.96 10.67 -2.03
N GLU A 360 4.92 10.12 -2.79
CA GLU A 360 6.03 9.33 -2.26
C GLU A 360 6.94 10.17 -1.36
N ALA A 361 7.35 11.34 -1.81
CA ALA A 361 8.18 12.25 -1.02
C ALA A 361 7.49 12.69 0.27
N LEU A 362 6.20 13.03 0.20
CA LEU A 362 5.40 13.39 1.38
C LEU A 362 5.22 12.22 2.35
N HIS A 363 5.29 11.00 1.84
CA HIS A 363 5.26 9.82 2.70
C HIS A 363 6.58 9.60 3.43
N ASP A 364 7.71 9.85 2.76
CA ASP A 364 9.05 9.59 3.28
C ASP A 364 9.60 10.73 4.15
N GLY A 365 9.02 11.95 4.02
CA GLY A 365 9.42 13.15 4.75
C GLY A 365 8.26 13.88 5.44
N ASP A 366 8.56 14.61 6.52
CA ASP A 366 7.58 15.43 7.26
C ASP A 366 7.54 16.85 6.69
N PHE A 367 7.07 17.00 5.46
CA PHE A 367 6.96 18.30 4.80
C PHE A 367 5.76 19.09 5.29
N HIS A 368 5.97 20.41 5.40
CA HIS A 368 5.03 21.37 5.94
C HIS A 368 4.42 22.28 4.87
N GLU A 369 5.10 22.39 3.73
CA GLU A 369 4.77 23.28 2.63
C GLU A 369 5.32 22.70 1.32
N ILE A 370 4.66 22.98 0.20
CA ILE A 370 5.10 22.59 -1.14
C ILE A 370 5.31 23.84 -1.97
N ILE A 371 6.46 23.93 -2.64
CA ILE A 371 6.71 24.92 -3.70
C ILE A 371 6.83 24.16 -5.02
N LEU A 372 5.85 24.33 -5.89
CA LEU A 372 5.78 23.69 -7.19
C LEU A 372 6.26 24.67 -8.27
N SER A 373 7.38 24.36 -8.93
CA SER A 373 7.90 25.16 -10.03
C SER A 373 7.54 24.53 -11.37
N THR A 374 6.95 25.33 -12.26
CA THR A 374 6.44 24.87 -13.56
C THR A 374 6.75 25.88 -14.67
N LEU A 375 6.75 25.42 -15.90
CA LEU A 375 6.81 26.26 -17.09
C LEU A 375 5.46 26.97 -17.34
N PRO A 376 5.40 28.05 -18.15
CA PRO A 376 4.16 28.71 -18.52
C PRO A 376 3.16 27.76 -19.17
N HIS A 377 1.86 28.03 -19.01
CA HIS A 377 0.73 27.16 -19.41
C HIS A 377 0.77 26.64 -20.86
N ARG A 378 1.41 27.36 -21.79
CA ARG A 378 1.53 26.97 -23.19
C ARG A 378 2.56 25.85 -23.44
N VAL A 379 3.46 25.60 -22.51
CA VAL A 379 4.60 24.70 -22.64
C VAL A 379 4.60 23.62 -21.55
N SER A 380 3.86 23.85 -20.46
CA SER A 380 3.88 22.96 -19.29
C SER A 380 2.94 21.79 -19.41
N HIS A 381 3.49 20.60 -19.52
CA HIS A 381 2.75 19.34 -19.39
C HIS A 381 2.07 19.19 -18.02
N TRP A 382 2.63 19.77 -16.96
CA TRP A 382 2.08 19.72 -15.59
C TRP A 382 0.81 20.55 -15.42
N LEU A 383 0.73 21.68 -16.10
CA LEU A 383 -0.47 22.53 -16.07
C LEU A 383 -1.61 21.94 -16.92
N HIS A 384 -1.30 21.19 -17.99
CA HIS A 384 -2.29 20.44 -18.75
C HIS A 384 -2.84 19.24 -17.98
N ALA A 385 -2.06 18.65 -17.06
CA ALA A 385 -2.46 17.53 -16.21
C ALA A 385 -3.11 17.99 -14.88
N ASP A 386 -3.46 19.28 -14.73
CA ASP A 386 -4.04 19.87 -13.51
C ASP A 386 -3.23 19.58 -12.22
N LEU A 387 -1.91 19.36 -12.35
CA LEU A 387 -1.06 19.00 -11.22
C LEU A 387 -1.15 20.00 -10.05
N PRO A 388 -1.16 21.34 -10.24
CA PRO A 388 -1.33 22.27 -9.12
C PRO A 388 -2.64 22.05 -8.36
N GLN A 389 -3.73 21.75 -9.05
CA GLN A 389 -5.01 21.45 -8.42
C GLN A 389 -4.98 20.13 -7.66
N ARG A 390 -4.38 19.10 -8.25
CA ARG A 390 -4.20 17.79 -7.59
C ARG A 390 -3.35 17.93 -6.32
N VAL A 391 -2.25 18.68 -6.40
CA VAL A 391 -1.37 18.93 -5.24
C VAL A 391 -2.06 19.77 -4.17
N ALA A 392 -2.85 20.76 -4.54
CA ALA A 392 -3.63 21.55 -3.57
C ALA A 392 -4.62 20.70 -2.75
N HIS A 393 -5.10 19.59 -3.30
CA HIS A 393 -5.97 18.66 -2.56
C HIS A 393 -5.24 17.83 -1.49
N LEU A 394 -3.90 17.85 -1.46
CA LEU A 394 -3.11 17.20 -0.41
C LEU A 394 -3.20 17.94 0.95
N GLY A 395 -3.70 19.18 0.95
CA GLY A 395 -3.99 19.94 2.18
C GLY A 395 -2.76 20.62 2.80
N LEU A 396 -1.61 20.60 2.13
CA LEU A 396 -0.44 21.43 2.48
C LEU A 396 -0.52 22.81 1.82
N PRO A 397 0.04 23.86 2.44
CA PRO A 397 0.26 25.14 1.79
C PRO A 397 1.03 24.93 0.49
N LEU A 398 0.46 25.37 -0.63
CA LEU A 398 1.05 25.26 -1.95
C LEU A 398 1.40 26.64 -2.50
N THR A 399 2.66 26.81 -2.89
CA THR A 399 3.12 27.97 -3.66
C THR A 399 3.47 27.50 -5.06
N THR A 400 2.78 28.00 -6.08
CA THR A 400 3.10 27.69 -7.48
C THR A 400 3.95 28.81 -8.06
N VAL A 401 5.09 28.44 -8.61
CA VAL A 401 6.05 29.34 -9.26
C VAL A 401 6.10 29.03 -10.74
N VAL A 402 5.88 30.04 -11.57
CA VAL A 402 5.97 29.91 -13.04
C VAL A 402 7.28 30.51 -13.51
N ALA A 403 8.16 29.66 -14.05
CA ALA A 403 9.42 30.11 -14.62
C ALA A 403 9.15 30.92 -15.91
N LYS A 404 9.91 32.03 -16.11
CA LYS A 404 9.87 32.72 -17.40
C LYS A 404 10.56 31.86 -18.46
N GLU A 405 9.99 31.81 -19.67
CA GLU A 405 10.66 31.17 -20.80
C GLU A 405 12.11 31.74 -20.94
N PRO A 406 13.13 30.88 -21.11
CA PRO A 406 14.43 31.37 -21.52
C PRO A 406 14.24 32.14 -22.83
N ALA A 407 14.73 33.39 -22.87
CA ALA A 407 14.71 34.16 -24.11
C ALA A 407 15.38 33.32 -25.20
N ALA A 408 14.68 33.07 -26.31
CA ALA A 408 15.27 32.37 -27.44
C ALA A 408 16.57 33.07 -27.79
N VAL A 409 17.69 32.35 -27.69
CA VAL A 409 18.96 32.81 -28.19
C VAL A 409 18.78 32.94 -29.70
N GLU A 410 18.57 34.15 -30.20
CA GLU A 410 18.64 34.45 -31.62
C GLU A 410 20.00 33.99 -32.10
N SER A 411 20.02 32.88 -32.83
CA SER A 411 21.17 32.42 -33.58
C SER A 411 21.42 33.43 -34.72
N GLY A 412 22.32 34.38 -34.48
CA GLY A 412 22.87 35.20 -35.49
C GLY A 412 23.93 34.49 -36.34
#